data_1c81f86aac6575107e7c2e41cfa1888b
#
_entry.id   1c81f86aac6575107e7c2e41cfa1888b
#
_cell.length_a   1.000
_cell.length_b   1.000
_cell.length_c   1.000
_cell.angle_alpha   90.00
_cell.angle_beta   90.00
_cell.angle_gamma   90.00
#
_symmetry.space_group_name_H-M   'P 1'
#
loop_
_entity.id
_entity.type
_entity.pdbx_description
1 polymer ?
#
loop_
_entity_poly.entity_id
_entity_poly.type
_entity_poly.pdbx_seq_one_letter_code
_entity_poly.pdbx_strand_id
1 'polypeptide(L)'
;MSEKPKKLLAKTTLIAHGQMVIPLAVIGLPVNIYIPPFYGDTLGLDLALVGFILFAARLTDVVTDPLVGRLSDLTKTRWGRRRPWVLAGVPMMMMASYLLFFPPEVVSVWYLLSSVMLIYLGFTFIVIPYGAWGAELATDYNERSRITGYREIFLLVGVMLAITAPLLSGLSDAELPDGEQPKTASREAMAALGYLILVLMPICAAILFWKVKEPKPVLVHHQPFFKSVRSVLRNGPFRIILISTMFSALAGSFNGALAILFFDHVAKLEPIQGQLLIFTMITMGFLGAPIWIWAAKKFQKQKVLACAGAISLSCFALVPVIIYWLRPSAPEMVFYAFLITSSLQGLCMAAGPILSQSILADVVDPDTIKNG
;
A
#
# COMPACT_ATOMS: atom_id res chain seq x y z
N MET A 1 -33.09 -4.69 -30.36
CA MET A 1 -31.67 -5.05 -30.65
C MET A 1 -31.17 -5.94 -29.51
N SER A 2 -30.98 -7.22 -29.78
CA SER A 2 -30.48 -8.17 -28.76
C SER A 2 -29.01 -7.84 -28.45
N GLU A 3 -28.73 -7.35 -27.26
CA GLU A 3 -27.35 -7.20 -26.77
C GLU A 3 -26.70 -8.59 -26.71
N LYS A 4 -25.65 -8.81 -27.52
CA LYS A 4 -24.83 -10.01 -27.42
C LYS A 4 -24.31 -10.14 -25.99
N PRO A 5 -24.39 -11.33 -25.36
CA PRO A 5 -23.89 -11.52 -24.01
C PRO A 5 -22.42 -11.10 -23.94
N LYS A 6 -22.12 -10.08 -23.13
CA LYS A 6 -20.75 -9.58 -22.91
C LYS A 6 -19.92 -10.71 -22.31
N LYS A 7 -18.86 -11.10 -23.01
CA LYS A 7 -17.98 -12.21 -22.63
C LYS A 7 -17.23 -11.85 -21.34
N LEU A 8 -17.60 -12.45 -20.21
CA LEU A 8 -16.92 -12.27 -18.93
C LEU A 8 -15.45 -12.68 -19.02
N LEU A 9 -14.59 -11.95 -18.34
CA LEU A 9 -13.17 -12.30 -18.21
C LEU A 9 -13.03 -13.63 -17.46
N ALA A 10 -12.16 -14.50 -17.96
CA ALA A 10 -11.86 -15.78 -17.33
C ALA A 10 -11.26 -15.55 -15.93
N LYS A 11 -11.64 -16.39 -14.96
CA LYS A 11 -11.08 -16.33 -13.58
C LYS A 11 -9.56 -16.42 -13.58
N THR A 12 -8.99 -17.22 -14.50
CA THR A 12 -7.54 -17.36 -14.67
C THR A 12 -6.86 -16.06 -15.07
N THR A 13 -7.50 -15.22 -15.88
CA THR A 13 -7.00 -13.89 -16.25
C THR A 13 -7.06 -12.93 -15.07
N LEU A 14 -8.14 -12.96 -14.28
CA LEU A 14 -8.30 -12.15 -13.06
C LEU A 14 -7.24 -12.49 -12.01
N ILE A 15 -7.01 -13.79 -11.78
CA ILE A 15 -5.96 -14.29 -10.88
C ILE A 15 -4.58 -13.87 -11.38
N ALA A 16 -4.29 -14.13 -12.66
CA ALA A 16 -2.98 -13.81 -13.24
C ALA A 16 -2.68 -12.29 -13.27
N HIS A 17 -3.71 -11.45 -13.39
CA HIS A 17 -3.55 -10.02 -13.25
C HIS A 17 -3.41 -9.64 -11.78
N GLY A 18 -4.33 -10.06 -10.91
CA GLY A 18 -4.36 -9.65 -9.50
C GLY A 18 -3.10 -10.00 -8.72
N GLN A 19 -2.52 -11.19 -8.96
CA GLN A 19 -1.37 -11.69 -8.18
C GLN A 19 -0.09 -10.85 -8.33
N MET A 20 0.03 -10.00 -9.36
CA MET A 20 1.16 -9.08 -9.50
C MET A 20 1.23 -8.04 -8.37
N VAL A 21 0.13 -7.82 -7.65
CA VAL A 21 0.09 -6.91 -6.49
C VAL A 21 0.78 -7.52 -5.27
N ILE A 22 0.94 -8.85 -5.19
CA ILE A 22 1.61 -9.52 -4.05
C ILE A 22 3.01 -8.94 -3.80
N PRO A 23 3.98 -9.04 -4.74
CA PRO A 23 5.31 -8.52 -4.52
C PRO A 23 5.32 -6.99 -4.31
N LEU A 24 4.40 -6.25 -4.91
CA LEU A 24 4.26 -4.81 -4.70
C LEU A 24 3.84 -4.48 -3.27
N ALA A 25 2.96 -5.28 -2.68
CA ALA A 25 2.56 -5.13 -1.28
C ALA A 25 3.68 -5.53 -0.31
N VAL A 26 4.40 -6.62 -0.64
CA VAL A 26 5.59 -7.07 0.14
C VAL A 26 6.69 -6.01 0.17
N ILE A 27 6.80 -5.16 -0.85
CA ILE A 27 7.73 -4.02 -0.87
C ILE A 27 7.12 -2.80 -0.17
N GLY A 28 5.89 -2.46 -0.50
CA GLY A 28 5.27 -1.19 -0.11
C GLY A 28 5.12 -1.04 1.40
N LEU A 29 4.75 -2.09 2.12
CA LEU A 29 4.59 -2.05 3.57
C LEU A 29 5.94 -1.88 4.29
N PRO A 30 6.99 -2.69 4.01
CA PRO A 30 8.28 -2.52 4.66
C PRO A 30 8.95 -1.17 4.41
N VAL A 31 8.85 -0.62 3.21
CA VAL A 31 9.43 0.70 2.91
C VAL A 31 8.88 1.79 3.82
N ASN A 32 7.61 1.70 4.20
CA ASN A 32 6.98 2.70 5.06
C ASN A 32 7.15 2.40 6.57
N ILE A 33 7.23 1.13 6.97
CA ILE A 33 7.17 0.71 8.38
C ILE A 33 8.53 0.25 8.90
N TYR A 34 9.26 -0.61 8.15
CA TYR A 34 10.48 -1.24 8.62
C TYR A 34 11.76 -0.49 8.21
N ILE A 35 11.78 0.18 7.07
CA ILE A 35 12.98 0.90 6.59
C ILE A 35 13.39 2.05 7.53
N PRO A 36 12.48 2.90 8.09
CA PRO A 36 12.90 3.94 9.02
C PRO A 36 13.66 3.40 10.25
N PRO A 37 13.12 2.46 11.05
CA PRO A 37 13.86 1.92 12.19
C PRO A 37 15.08 1.07 11.78
N PHE A 38 15.04 0.37 10.65
CA PHE A 38 16.17 -0.42 10.18
C PHE A 38 17.40 0.45 9.87
N TYR A 39 17.22 1.52 9.10
CA TYR A 39 18.32 2.42 8.74
C TYR A 39 18.69 3.36 9.89
N GLY A 40 17.73 3.73 10.76
CA GLY A 40 17.98 4.55 11.95
C GLY A 40 18.61 3.76 13.07
N ASP A 41 17.89 2.82 13.64
CA ASP A 41 18.27 2.15 14.90
C ASP A 41 19.25 1.01 14.68
N THR A 42 19.14 0.28 13.54
CA THR A 42 19.99 -0.90 13.29
C THR A 42 21.28 -0.53 12.55
N LEU A 43 21.21 0.38 11.56
CA LEU A 43 22.38 0.78 10.76
C LEU A 43 23.02 2.09 11.21
N GLY A 44 22.41 2.81 12.18
CA GLY A 44 22.99 3.96 12.85
C GLY A 44 22.96 5.27 12.06
N LEU A 45 22.10 5.40 11.05
CA LEU A 45 21.87 6.70 10.39
C LEU A 45 20.97 7.58 11.27
N ASP A 46 21.11 8.90 11.13
CA ASP A 46 20.17 9.83 11.78
C ASP A 46 18.75 9.61 11.29
N LEU A 47 17.82 9.36 12.23
CA LEU A 47 16.44 9.01 11.91
C LEU A 47 15.69 10.16 11.19
N ALA A 48 16.00 11.40 11.53
CA ALA A 48 15.41 12.56 10.87
C ALA A 48 15.88 12.65 9.41
N LEU A 49 17.14 12.32 9.18
CA LEU A 49 17.71 12.26 7.83
C LEU A 49 17.11 11.11 7.01
N VAL A 50 16.92 9.93 7.60
CA VAL A 50 16.22 8.81 6.95
C VAL A 50 14.80 9.23 6.55
N GLY A 51 14.05 9.84 7.47
CA GLY A 51 12.72 10.35 7.19
C GLY A 51 12.70 11.39 6.07
N PHE A 52 13.66 12.32 6.08
CA PHE A 52 13.80 13.33 5.02
C PHE A 52 14.10 12.70 3.64
N ILE A 53 14.97 11.68 3.59
CA ILE A 53 15.30 10.96 2.35
C ILE A 53 14.05 10.27 1.77
N LEU A 54 13.29 9.56 2.62
CA LEU A 54 12.05 8.90 2.21
C LEU A 54 11.02 9.91 1.68
N PHE A 55 10.88 11.04 2.37
CA PHE A 55 10.01 12.13 1.95
C PHE A 55 10.45 12.75 0.62
N ALA A 56 11.74 13.10 0.49
CA ALA A 56 12.29 13.69 -0.74
C ALA A 56 12.15 12.75 -1.94
N ALA A 57 12.42 11.46 -1.76
CA ALA A 57 12.23 10.46 -2.79
C ALA A 57 10.74 10.32 -3.18
N ARG A 58 9.82 10.39 -2.21
CA ARG A 58 8.37 10.36 -2.49
C ARG A 58 7.89 11.57 -3.28
N LEU A 59 8.52 12.73 -3.12
CA LEU A 59 8.19 13.92 -3.91
C LEU A 59 8.46 13.74 -5.41
N THR A 60 9.41 12.87 -5.78
CA THR A 60 9.68 12.60 -7.19
C THR A 60 8.50 11.94 -7.90
N ASP A 61 7.65 11.19 -7.17
CA ASP A 61 6.44 10.54 -7.72
C ASP A 61 5.48 11.57 -8.32
N VAL A 62 5.41 12.78 -7.76
CA VAL A 62 4.56 13.88 -8.28
C VAL A 62 4.88 14.20 -9.74
N VAL A 63 6.14 14.02 -10.14
CA VAL A 63 6.61 14.27 -11.50
C VAL A 63 6.68 12.96 -12.31
N THR A 64 7.19 11.89 -11.70
CA THR A 64 7.45 10.63 -12.41
C THR A 64 6.16 9.89 -12.74
N ASP A 65 5.15 9.90 -11.87
CA ASP A 65 3.88 9.21 -12.10
C ASP A 65 3.12 9.74 -13.34
N PRO A 66 2.87 11.07 -13.47
CA PRO A 66 2.25 11.61 -14.67
C PRO A 66 3.10 11.43 -15.93
N LEU A 67 4.44 11.52 -15.79
CA LEU A 67 5.36 11.35 -16.91
C LEU A 67 5.32 9.91 -17.44
N VAL A 68 5.49 8.92 -16.56
CA VAL A 68 5.42 7.49 -16.91
C VAL A 68 4.03 7.14 -17.42
N GLY A 69 2.97 7.65 -16.80
CA GLY A 69 1.61 7.49 -17.27
C GLY A 69 1.47 7.91 -18.73
N ARG A 70 1.87 9.15 -19.05
CA ARG A 70 1.82 9.69 -20.41
C ARG A 70 2.72 8.94 -21.38
N LEU A 71 3.96 8.68 -21.01
CA LEU A 71 4.90 7.96 -21.87
C LEU A 71 4.41 6.53 -22.17
N SER A 72 3.85 5.84 -21.17
CA SER A 72 3.29 4.50 -21.37
C SER A 72 2.05 4.52 -22.27
N ASP A 73 1.26 5.60 -22.25
CA ASP A 73 0.14 5.78 -23.19
C ASP A 73 0.60 5.99 -24.63
N LEU A 74 1.71 6.71 -24.84
CA LEU A 74 2.25 7.03 -26.14
C LEU A 74 3.13 5.92 -26.73
N THR A 75 3.55 4.96 -25.92
CA THR A 75 4.41 3.84 -26.34
C THR A 75 3.69 2.96 -27.35
N LYS A 76 4.35 2.67 -28.47
CA LYS A 76 3.85 1.79 -29.54
C LYS A 76 4.88 0.71 -29.78
N THR A 77 4.65 -0.50 -29.23
CA THR A 77 5.54 -1.64 -29.49
C THR A 77 4.74 -2.86 -29.93
N ARG A 78 5.45 -3.82 -30.52
CA ARG A 78 4.87 -5.12 -30.92
C ARG A 78 4.34 -5.94 -29.73
N TRP A 79 4.78 -5.64 -28.52
CA TRP A 79 4.37 -6.33 -27.29
C TRP A 79 3.19 -5.66 -26.57
N GLY A 80 2.76 -4.50 -27.07
CA GLY A 80 1.77 -3.64 -26.47
C GLY A 80 2.37 -2.32 -26.01
N ARG A 81 1.59 -1.48 -25.33
CA ARG A 81 2.05 -0.17 -24.83
C ARG A 81 2.42 -0.19 -23.35
N ARG A 82 1.74 -1.00 -22.53
CA ARG A 82 1.94 -1.09 -21.07
C ARG A 82 2.99 -2.12 -20.68
N ARG A 83 3.00 -3.28 -21.39
CA ARG A 83 3.91 -4.38 -21.11
C ARG A 83 5.39 -4.01 -21.05
N PRO A 84 5.95 -3.22 -21.99
CA PRO A 84 7.37 -2.87 -21.95
C PRO A 84 7.78 -2.12 -20.68
N TRP A 85 6.89 -1.26 -20.15
CA TRP A 85 7.14 -0.50 -18.95
C TRP A 85 7.17 -1.38 -17.70
N VAL A 86 6.19 -2.28 -17.57
CA VAL A 86 6.19 -3.26 -16.47
C VAL A 86 7.40 -4.16 -16.57
N LEU A 87 7.77 -4.61 -17.78
CA LEU A 87 8.96 -5.46 -18.00
C LEU A 87 10.26 -4.75 -17.61
N ALA A 88 10.39 -3.46 -17.87
CA ALA A 88 11.54 -2.66 -17.48
C ALA A 88 11.53 -2.37 -15.96
N GLY A 89 10.34 -2.18 -15.38
CA GLY A 89 10.19 -1.93 -13.94
C GLY A 89 10.55 -3.13 -13.07
N VAL A 90 10.31 -4.37 -13.54
CA VAL A 90 10.60 -5.59 -12.77
C VAL A 90 12.08 -5.71 -12.38
N PRO A 91 13.06 -5.73 -13.31
CA PRO A 91 14.46 -5.83 -12.95
C PRO A 91 14.95 -4.60 -12.15
N MET A 92 14.41 -3.41 -12.44
CA MET A 92 14.72 -2.20 -11.67
C MET A 92 14.26 -2.32 -10.22
N MET A 93 13.04 -2.82 -10.00
CA MET A 93 12.49 -3.09 -8.68
C MET A 93 13.27 -4.17 -7.94
N MET A 94 13.67 -5.26 -8.61
CA MET A 94 14.50 -6.32 -8.03
C MET A 94 15.87 -5.78 -7.59
N MET A 95 16.52 -4.98 -8.43
CA MET A 95 17.80 -4.34 -8.10
C MET A 95 17.67 -3.38 -6.92
N ALA A 96 16.64 -2.53 -6.93
CA ALA A 96 16.35 -1.61 -5.84
C ALA A 96 16.07 -2.35 -4.53
N SER A 97 15.30 -3.43 -4.59
CA SER A 97 15.02 -4.28 -3.41
C SER A 97 16.29 -4.94 -2.90
N TYR A 98 17.14 -5.45 -3.79
CA TYR A 98 18.43 -6.00 -3.37
C TYR A 98 19.28 -4.97 -2.62
N LEU A 99 19.44 -3.77 -3.17
CA LEU A 99 20.18 -2.71 -2.51
C LEU A 99 19.57 -2.30 -1.17
N LEU A 100 18.24 -2.19 -1.10
CA LEU A 100 17.56 -1.67 0.09
C LEU A 100 17.49 -2.68 1.24
N PHE A 101 17.30 -3.97 0.94
CA PHE A 101 17.11 -5.03 1.93
C PHE A 101 18.40 -5.79 2.29
N PHE A 102 19.46 -5.66 1.48
CA PHE A 102 20.80 -6.24 1.75
C PHE A 102 21.87 -5.14 1.74
N PRO A 103 21.77 -4.14 2.65
CA PRO A 103 22.76 -3.07 2.70
C PRO A 103 24.13 -3.58 3.20
N PRO A 104 25.23 -2.92 2.79
CA PRO A 104 26.56 -3.20 3.35
C PRO A 104 26.61 -2.88 4.86
N GLU A 105 27.71 -3.24 5.51
CA GLU A 105 27.87 -2.97 6.95
C GLU A 105 27.87 -1.48 7.26
N VAL A 106 28.55 -0.68 6.42
CA VAL A 106 28.59 0.77 6.55
C VAL A 106 27.75 1.39 5.42
N VAL A 107 26.71 2.10 5.81
CA VAL A 107 25.76 2.73 4.88
C VAL A 107 25.95 4.23 4.86
N SER A 108 26.08 4.80 3.66
CA SER A 108 26.09 6.25 3.48
C SER A 108 24.69 6.79 3.18
N VAL A 109 24.50 8.08 3.42
CA VAL A 109 23.28 8.83 3.07
C VAL A 109 22.95 8.70 1.57
N TRP A 110 23.97 8.75 0.73
CA TRP A 110 23.82 8.64 -0.73
C TRP A 110 23.41 7.24 -1.17
N TYR A 111 23.86 6.21 -0.47
CA TYR A 111 23.42 4.84 -0.70
C TYR A 111 21.93 4.68 -0.44
N LEU A 112 21.46 5.14 0.73
CA LEU A 112 20.04 5.09 1.06
C LEU A 112 19.21 5.90 0.07
N LEU A 113 19.60 7.15 -0.24
CA LEU A 113 18.90 8.00 -1.18
C LEU A 113 18.76 7.33 -2.56
N SER A 114 19.88 6.81 -3.11
CA SER A 114 19.85 6.17 -4.42
C SER A 114 19.01 4.90 -4.45
N SER A 115 19.07 4.08 -3.40
CA SER A 115 18.28 2.85 -3.27
C SER A 115 16.79 3.14 -3.15
N VAL A 116 16.41 4.14 -2.36
CA VAL A 116 15.03 4.58 -2.18
C VAL A 116 14.48 5.23 -3.45
N MET A 117 15.26 6.09 -4.12
CA MET A 117 14.84 6.67 -5.39
C MET A 117 14.62 5.61 -6.47
N LEU A 118 15.50 4.60 -6.51
CA LEU A 118 15.39 3.51 -7.48
C LEU A 118 14.14 2.65 -7.21
N ILE A 119 13.78 2.41 -5.93
CA ILE A 119 12.61 1.62 -5.58
C ILE A 119 11.32 2.36 -5.94
N TYR A 120 11.20 3.67 -5.65
CA TYR A 120 10.05 4.48 -6.04
C TYR A 120 9.91 4.56 -7.56
N LEU A 121 11.01 4.79 -8.28
CA LEU A 121 10.98 4.82 -9.74
C LEU A 121 10.56 3.46 -10.32
N GLY A 122 11.10 2.34 -9.80
CA GLY A 122 10.67 0.99 -10.16
C GLY A 122 9.18 0.76 -9.88
N PHE A 123 8.69 1.27 -8.75
CA PHE A 123 7.28 1.21 -8.37
C PHE A 123 6.40 1.94 -9.38
N THR A 124 6.77 3.17 -9.76
CA THR A 124 6.07 3.96 -10.78
C THR A 124 6.04 3.26 -12.14
N PHE A 125 7.16 2.66 -12.58
CA PHE A 125 7.26 1.93 -13.85
C PHE A 125 6.35 0.70 -13.90
N ILE A 126 6.04 0.10 -12.75
CA ILE A 126 5.14 -1.04 -12.66
C ILE A 126 3.70 -0.58 -12.41
N VAL A 127 3.45 0.17 -11.32
CA VAL A 127 2.10 0.42 -10.80
C VAL A 127 1.24 1.22 -11.74
N ILE A 128 1.81 2.28 -12.36
CA ILE A 128 1.05 3.16 -13.24
C ILE A 128 0.60 2.42 -14.52
N PRO A 129 1.50 1.80 -15.32
CA PRO A 129 1.09 1.06 -16.50
C PRO A 129 0.25 -0.19 -16.17
N TYR A 130 0.55 -0.91 -15.08
CA TYR A 130 -0.21 -2.06 -14.63
C TYR A 130 -1.65 -1.70 -14.21
N GLY A 131 -1.83 -0.60 -13.49
CA GLY A 131 -3.15 -0.09 -13.12
C GLY A 131 -3.99 0.27 -14.34
N ALA A 132 -3.39 0.99 -15.29
CA ALA A 132 -4.05 1.34 -16.54
C ALA A 132 -4.36 0.11 -17.41
N TRP A 133 -3.46 -0.88 -17.45
CA TRP A 133 -3.70 -2.16 -18.13
C TRP A 133 -4.91 -2.87 -17.54
N GLY A 134 -5.02 -2.95 -16.20
CA GLY A 134 -6.19 -3.51 -15.52
C GLY A 134 -7.51 -2.80 -15.86
N ALA A 135 -7.49 -1.47 -15.93
CA ALA A 135 -8.67 -0.68 -16.31
C ALA A 135 -9.11 -0.92 -17.76
N GLU A 136 -8.17 -1.21 -18.66
CA GLU A 136 -8.42 -1.48 -20.07
C GLU A 136 -8.88 -2.92 -20.36
N LEU A 137 -8.61 -3.87 -19.46
CA LEU A 137 -9.05 -5.26 -19.60
C LEU A 137 -10.56 -5.41 -19.58
N ALA A 138 -11.26 -4.53 -18.87
CA ALA A 138 -12.71 -4.56 -18.73
C ALA A 138 -13.38 -3.33 -19.31
N THR A 139 -14.36 -3.55 -20.19
CA THR A 139 -15.20 -2.50 -20.78
C THR A 139 -16.44 -2.20 -19.95
N ASP A 140 -16.80 -3.08 -19.02
CA ASP A 140 -17.98 -3.02 -18.18
C ASP A 140 -17.64 -2.74 -16.72
N TYR A 141 -18.53 -1.98 -16.03
CA TYR A 141 -18.36 -1.62 -14.62
C TYR A 141 -18.23 -2.84 -13.70
N ASN A 142 -19.06 -3.87 -13.92
CA ASN A 142 -19.02 -5.08 -13.11
C ASN A 142 -17.69 -5.84 -13.26
N GLU A 143 -17.14 -5.90 -14.47
CA GLU A 143 -15.83 -6.54 -14.72
C GLU A 143 -14.68 -5.73 -14.11
N ARG A 144 -14.74 -4.40 -14.14
CA ARG A 144 -13.77 -3.53 -13.44
C ARG A 144 -13.79 -3.78 -11.94
N SER A 145 -14.98 -3.88 -11.34
CA SER A 145 -15.12 -4.21 -9.93
C SER A 145 -14.56 -5.58 -9.59
N ARG A 146 -14.72 -6.59 -10.48
CA ARG A 146 -14.11 -7.90 -10.31
C ARG A 146 -12.57 -7.85 -10.35
N ILE A 147 -11.99 -7.14 -11.32
CA ILE A 147 -10.52 -6.97 -11.41
C ILE A 147 -9.98 -6.32 -10.13
N THR A 148 -10.61 -5.23 -9.67
CA THR A 148 -10.23 -4.56 -8.42
C THR A 148 -10.37 -5.50 -7.23
N GLY A 149 -11.48 -6.24 -7.11
CA GLY A 149 -11.69 -7.19 -6.02
C GLY A 149 -10.60 -8.27 -5.94
N TYR A 150 -10.21 -8.86 -7.07
CA TYR A 150 -9.10 -9.81 -7.11
C TYR A 150 -7.76 -9.16 -6.73
N ARG A 151 -7.50 -7.93 -7.18
CA ARG A 151 -6.29 -7.18 -6.80
C ARG A 151 -6.24 -6.95 -5.29
N GLU A 152 -7.34 -6.53 -4.68
CA GLU A 152 -7.41 -6.29 -3.23
C GLU A 152 -7.19 -7.57 -2.43
N ILE A 153 -7.74 -8.72 -2.85
CA ILE A 153 -7.47 -10.02 -2.21
C ILE A 153 -5.97 -10.32 -2.24
N PHE A 154 -5.32 -10.17 -3.40
CA PHE A 154 -3.89 -10.43 -3.51
C PHE A 154 -3.01 -9.38 -2.84
N LEU A 155 -3.45 -8.11 -2.76
CA LEU A 155 -2.82 -7.08 -1.94
C LEU A 155 -2.70 -7.55 -0.50
N LEU A 156 -3.79 -8.05 0.03
CA LEU A 156 -3.87 -8.52 1.40
C LEU A 156 -2.99 -9.76 1.64
N VAL A 157 -2.95 -10.69 0.70
CA VAL A 157 -1.99 -11.82 0.75
C VAL A 157 -0.55 -11.28 0.82
N GLY A 158 -0.20 -10.30 -0.01
CA GLY A 158 1.12 -9.69 -0.01
C GLY A 158 1.45 -8.99 1.30
N VAL A 159 0.49 -8.26 1.87
CA VAL A 159 0.63 -7.61 3.18
C VAL A 159 0.82 -8.64 4.30
N MET A 160 0.05 -9.74 4.29
CA MET A 160 0.24 -10.82 5.27
C MET A 160 1.65 -11.43 5.17
N LEU A 161 2.14 -11.69 3.97
CA LEU A 161 3.50 -12.17 3.75
C LEU A 161 4.56 -11.18 4.25
N ALA A 162 4.34 -9.88 4.00
CA ALA A 162 5.25 -8.82 4.44
C ALA A 162 5.38 -8.71 5.96
N ILE A 163 4.34 -9.06 6.71
CA ILE A 163 4.36 -9.04 8.18
C ILE A 163 4.85 -10.38 8.74
N THR A 164 4.44 -11.48 8.12
CA THR A 164 4.78 -12.82 8.60
C THR A 164 6.28 -13.13 8.45
N ALA A 165 6.92 -12.64 7.38
CA ALA A 165 8.34 -12.92 7.14
C ALA A 165 9.25 -12.35 8.26
N PRO A 166 9.16 -11.08 8.68
CA PRO A 166 9.90 -10.57 9.84
C PRO A 166 9.49 -11.22 11.16
N LEU A 167 8.21 -11.55 11.32
CA LEU A 167 7.72 -12.22 12.53
C LEU A 167 8.36 -13.60 12.72
N LEU A 168 8.46 -14.38 11.65
CA LEU A 168 9.08 -15.71 11.68
C LEU A 168 10.60 -15.63 11.91
N SER A 169 11.29 -14.63 11.34
CA SER A 169 12.72 -14.43 11.61
C SER A 169 12.95 -14.04 13.06
N GLY A 170 12.14 -13.14 13.64
CA GLY A 170 12.24 -12.77 15.05
C GLY A 170 11.95 -13.90 16.04
N LEU A 171 11.18 -14.91 15.63
CA LEU A 171 10.96 -16.12 16.44
C LEU A 171 12.16 -17.07 16.40
N SER A 172 12.97 -17.05 15.33
CA SER A 172 14.22 -17.81 15.25
C SER A 172 15.36 -17.18 16.04
N ASP A 173 15.31 -15.88 16.32
CA ASP A 173 16.30 -15.13 17.09
C ASP A 173 16.13 -15.30 18.62
N ALA A 174 15.27 -16.21 19.06
CA ALA A 174 15.07 -16.54 20.49
C ALA A 174 16.33 -17.14 21.18
N GLU A 175 17.39 -17.42 20.44
CA GLU A 175 18.71 -17.88 20.93
C GLU A 175 19.77 -16.76 20.92
N LEU A 176 19.39 -15.48 21.02
CA LEU A 176 20.37 -14.38 21.11
C LEU A 176 21.20 -14.49 22.42
N PRO A 177 22.50 -14.17 22.36
CA PRO A 177 23.36 -14.17 23.56
C PRO A 177 22.81 -13.25 24.65
N ASP A 178 22.99 -13.65 25.93
CA ASP A 178 22.47 -12.94 27.10
C ASP A 178 22.70 -11.41 27.02
N GLY A 179 21.59 -10.67 26.89
CA GLY A 179 21.55 -9.20 26.99
C GLY A 179 21.20 -8.41 25.72
N GLU A 180 21.15 -9.00 24.55
CA GLU A 180 20.67 -8.31 23.34
C GLU A 180 19.18 -8.56 23.12
N GLN A 181 18.40 -7.47 23.12
CA GLN A 181 16.97 -7.56 22.74
C GLN A 181 16.83 -7.72 21.22
N PRO A 182 15.98 -8.64 20.74
CA PRO A 182 15.73 -8.78 19.31
C PRO A 182 15.16 -7.46 18.75
N LYS A 183 15.83 -6.91 17.75
CA LYS A 183 15.36 -5.68 17.09
C LYS A 183 14.27 -6.01 16.09
N THR A 184 13.15 -5.31 16.15
CA THR A 184 11.99 -5.49 15.26
C THR A 184 12.35 -5.38 13.76
N ALA A 185 13.40 -4.65 13.43
CA ALA A 185 13.91 -4.49 12.07
C ALA A 185 15.37 -4.99 12.00
N SER A 186 15.57 -6.27 12.29
CA SER A 186 16.88 -6.91 12.19
C SER A 186 17.34 -7.10 10.75
N ARG A 187 18.65 -7.36 10.53
CA ARG A 187 19.18 -7.68 9.19
C ARG A 187 18.55 -8.95 8.62
N GLU A 188 18.29 -9.94 9.46
CA GLU A 188 17.68 -11.22 9.11
C GLU A 188 16.22 -11.00 8.65
N ALA A 189 15.45 -10.18 9.38
CA ALA A 189 14.09 -9.82 9.02
C ALA A 189 14.02 -9.09 7.67
N MET A 190 14.96 -8.15 7.44
CA MET A 190 15.06 -7.44 6.17
C MET A 190 15.50 -8.38 5.04
N ALA A 191 16.45 -9.25 5.27
CA ALA A 191 16.89 -10.25 4.30
C ALA A 191 15.77 -11.22 3.90
N ALA A 192 14.95 -11.68 4.87
CA ALA A 192 13.78 -12.52 4.60
C ALA A 192 12.80 -11.84 3.63
N LEU A 193 12.50 -10.56 3.85
CA LEU A 193 11.67 -9.75 2.94
C LEU A 193 12.34 -9.59 1.57
N GLY A 194 13.64 -9.31 1.55
CA GLY A 194 14.41 -9.19 0.32
C GLY A 194 14.35 -10.46 -0.54
N TYR A 195 14.61 -11.63 0.04
CA TYR A 195 14.49 -12.92 -0.66
C TYR A 195 13.08 -13.17 -1.17
N LEU A 196 12.06 -12.89 -0.33
CA LEU A 196 10.66 -13.06 -0.74
C LEU A 196 10.32 -12.21 -1.97
N ILE A 197 10.76 -10.97 -2.01
CA ILE A 197 10.55 -10.06 -3.15
C ILE A 197 11.28 -10.57 -4.40
N LEU A 198 12.57 -10.93 -4.27
CA LEU A 198 13.40 -11.37 -5.38
C LEU A 198 12.87 -12.66 -6.03
N VAL A 199 12.15 -13.50 -5.27
CA VAL A 199 11.51 -14.72 -5.78
C VAL A 199 10.12 -14.42 -6.35
N LEU A 200 9.28 -13.69 -5.61
CA LEU A 200 7.89 -13.46 -6.02
C LEU A 200 7.78 -12.53 -7.24
N MET A 201 8.63 -11.51 -7.32
CA MET A 201 8.54 -10.50 -8.38
C MET A 201 8.67 -11.10 -9.78
N PRO A 202 9.71 -11.89 -10.12
CA PRO A 202 9.84 -12.48 -11.45
C PRO A 202 8.76 -13.55 -11.73
N ILE A 203 8.35 -14.34 -10.73
CA ILE A 203 7.30 -15.35 -10.89
C ILE A 203 5.97 -14.68 -11.23
N CYS A 204 5.57 -13.66 -10.44
CA CYS A 204 4.34 -12.94 -10.65
C CYS A 204 4.33 -12.19 -11.99
N ALA A 205 5.45 -11.57 -12.36
CA ALA A 205 5.59 -10.91 -13.65
C ALA A 205 5.49 -11.93 -14.81
N ALA A 206 6.16 -13.07 -14.73
CA ALA A 206 6.09 -14.12 -15.75
C ALA A 206 4.65 -14.62 -15.96
N ILE A 207 3.91 -14.88 -14.88
CA ILE A 207 2.49 -15.28 -14.94
C ILE A 207 1.64 -14.19 -15.58
N LEU A 208 1.84 -12.92 -15.19
CA LEU A 208 1.13 -11.77 -15.77
C LEU A 208 1.35 -11.71 -17.29
N PHE A 209 2.62 -11.73 -17.73
CA PHE A 209 2.95 -11.62 -19.16
C PHE A 209 2.49 -12.83 -19.98
N TRP A 210 2.47 -14.02 -19.40
CA TRP A 210 2.05 -15.23 -20.10
C TRP A 210 0.53 -15.31 -20.26
N LYS A 211 -0.24 -15.02 -19.20
CA LYS A 211 -1.68 -15.27 -19.15
C LYS A 211 -2.54 -14.06 -19.53
N VAL A 212 -2.05 -12.85 -19.33
CA VAL A 212 -2.84 -11.64 -19.55
C VAL A 212 -2.40 -10.94 -20.84
N LYS A 213 -3.27 -10.94 -21.84
CA LYS A 213 -3.03 -10.20 -23.09
C LYS A 213 -3.42 -8.74 -22.89
N GLU A 214 -2.59 -7.84 -23.41
CA GLU A 214 -2.93 -6.42 -23.42
C GLU A 214 -4.02 -6.16 -24.46
N PRO A 215 -5.12 -5.45 -24.13
CA PRO A 215 -6.17 -5.11 -25.07
C PRO A 215 -5.66 -4.13 -26.12
N LYS A 216 -6.29 -4.15 -27.30
CA LYS A 216 -5.99 -3.17 -28.34
C LYS A 216 -6.32 -1.74 -27.83
N PRO A 217 -5.47 -0.74 -28.13
CA PRO A 217 -5.69 0.60 -27.66
C PRO A 217 -7.01 1.17 -28.15
N VAL A 218 -7.85 1.63 -27.24
CA VAL A 218 -8.99 2.48 -27.60
C VAL A 218 -8.47 3.88 -27.85
N LEU A 219 -8.79 4.45 -28.99
CA LEU A 219 -8.42 5.85 -29.32
C LEU A 219 -9.15 6.78 -28.36
N VAL A 220 -8.48 7.21 -27.31
CA VAL A 220 -8.98 8.25 -26.42
C VAL A 220 -8.46 9.58 -26.92
N HIS A 221 -9.35 10.55 -27.13
CA HIS A 221 -8.97 11.93 -27.45
C HIS A 221 -8.22 12.51 -26.24
N HIS A 222 -6.93 12.71 -26.38
CA HIS A 222 -6.12 13.31 -25.33
C HIS A 222 -6.37 14.81 -25.24
N GLN A 223 -7.06 15.24 -24.21
CA GLN A 223 -7.08 16.66 -23.84
C GLN A 223 -5.73 17.08 -23.24
N PRO A 224 -5.30 18.35 -23.41
CA PRO A 224 -4.09 18.86 -22.79
C PRO A 224 -4.15 18.69 -21.27
N PHE A 225 -3.10 18.12 -20.67
CA PHE A 225 -3.02 17.77 -19.26
C PHE A 225 -3.46 18.93 -18.33
N PHE A 226 -2.92 20.13 -18.53
CA PHE A 226 -3.26 21.30 -17.70
C PHE A 226 -4.75 21.71 -17.80
N LYS A 227 -5.38 21.51 -18.96
CA LYS A 227 -6.80 21.81 -19.14
C LYS A 227 -7.67 20.79 -18.38
N SER A 228 -7.28 19.51 -18.39
CA SER A 228 -7.95 18.44 -17.63
C SER A 228 -7.81 18.66 -16.13
N VAL A 229 -6.60 18.94 -15.62
CA VAL A 229 -6.35 19.25 -14.21
C VAL A 229 -7.18 20.45 -13.75
N ARG A 230 -7.22 21.53 -14.52
CA ARG A 230 -7.98 22.73 -14.18
C ARG A 230 -9.48 22.44 -14.14
N SER A 231 -9.99 21.63 -15.06
CA SER A 231 -11.41 21.23 -15.08
C SER A 231 -11.79 20.45 -13.82
N VAL A 232 -10.99 19.46 -13.47
CA VAL A 232 -11.19 18.61 -12.30
C VAL A 232 -11.10 19.40 -11.00
N LEU A 233 -10.13 20.31 -10.87
CA LEU A 233 -9.99 21.19 -9.69
C LEU A 233 -11.11 22.23 -9.57
N ARG A 234 -11.89 22.49 -10.61
CA ARG A 234 -13.08 23.35 -10.54
C ARG A 234 -14.31 22.64 -9.98
N ASN A 235 -14.33 21.30 -9.98
CA ASN A 235 -15.42 20.52 -9.41
C ASN A 235 -15.37 20.58 -7.87
N GLY A 236 -16.38 21.20 -7.24
CA GLY A 236 -16.46 21.38 -5.80
C GLY A 236 -16.44 20.09 -5.00
N PRO A 237 -17.33 19.12 -5.28
CA PRO A 237 -17.32 17.79 -4.66
C PRO A 237 -15.99 17.07 -4.79
N PHE A 238 -15.34 17.13 -5.96
CA PHE A 238 -14.03 16.53 -6.17
C PHE A 238 -12.96 17.15 -5.27
N ARG A 239 -12.94 18.47 -5.10
CA ARG A 239 -11.99 19.14 -4.19
C ARG A 239 -12.12 18.67 -2.76
N ILE A 240 -13.34 18.46 -2.27
CA ILE A 240 -13.58 17.96 -0.90
C ILE A 240 -13.01 16.57 -0.76
N ILE A 241 -13.25 15.67 -1.71
CA ILE A 241 -12.69 14.31 -1.71
C ILE A 241 -11.17 14.34 -1.79
N LEU A 242 -10.60 15.19 -2.65
CA LEU A 242 -9.15 15.33 -2.80
C LEU A 242 -8.49 15.78 -1.49
N ILE A 243 -9.03 16.82 -0.84
CA ILE A 243 -8.51 17.32 0.44
C ILE A 243 -8.65 16.25 1.53
N SER A 244 -9.82 15.60 1.63
CA SER A 244 -10.04 14.52 2.60
C SER A 244 -9.06 13.36 2.40
N THR A 245 -8.83 12.94 1.15
CA THR A 245 -7.88 11.87 0.82
C THR A 245 -6.44 12.28 1.15
N MET A 246 -6.07 13.54 0.90
CA MET A 246 -4.74 14.08 1.23
C MET A 246 -4.48 14.04 2.75
N PHE A 247 -5.44 14.50 3.58
CA PHE A 247 -5.32 14.40 5.03
C PHE A 247 -5.29 12.95 5.53
N SER A 248 -6.12 12.08 4.96
CA SER A 248 -6.13 10.65 5.31
C SER A 248 -4.81 9.96 4.95
N ALA A 249 -4.25 10.27 3.79
CA ALA A 249 -2.95 9.74 3.36
C ALA A 249 -1.82 10.22 4.25
N LEU A 250 -1.83 11.51 4.63
CA LEU A 250 -0.86 12.09 5.56
C LEU A 250 -0.92 11.41 6.92
N ALA A 251 -2.12 11.29 7.51
CA ALA A 251 -2.33 10.61 8.78
C ALA A 251 -1.90 9.13 8.72
N GLY A 252 -2.22 8.43 7.65
CA GLY A 252 -1.81 7.04 7.43
C GLY A 252 -0.30 6.87 7.31
N SER A 253 0.37 7.79 6.63
CA SER A 253 1.83 7.79 6.49
C SER A 253 2.53 8.03 7.83
N PHE A 254 2.06 9.00 8.63
CA PHE A 254 2.58 9.22 9.97
C PHE A 254 2.37 7.99 10.88
N ASN A 255 1.17 7.42 10.85
CA ASN A 255 0.87 6.23 11.65
C ASN A 255 1.81 5.06 11.25
N GLY A 256 1.95 4.79 9.95
CA GLY A 256 2.82 3.71 9.47
C GLY A 256 4.29 3.91 9.84
N ALA A 257 4.83 5.12 9.62
CA ALA A 257 6.24 5.41 9.89
C ALA A 257 6.59 5.39 11.39
N LEU A 258 5.65 5.82 12.23
CA LEU A 258 5.89 5.94 13.68
C LEU A 258 5.43 4.72 14.49
N ALA A 259 4.68 3.78 13.89
CA ALA A 259 4.06 2.69 14.63
C ALA A 259 5.08 1.86 15.42
N ILE A 260 6.12 1.35 14.76
CA ILE A 260 7.14 0.52 15.41
C ILE A 260 7.92 1.34 16.43
N LEU A 261 8.38 2.54 16.04
CA LEU A 261 9.10 3.45 16.93
C LEU A 261 8.29 3.79 18.19
N PHE A 262 6.98 3.97 18.04
CA PHE A 262 6.08 4.20 19.15
C PHE A 262 5.99 2.98 20.08
N PHE A 263 5.85 1.78 19.52
CA PHE A 263 5.77 0.55 20.31
C PHE A 263 7.07 0.28 21.07
N ASP A 264 8.23 0.46 20.43
CA ASP A 264 9.55 0.19 21.02
C ASP A 264 9.94 1.27 22.05
N HIS A 265 9.86 2.55 21.70
CA HIS A 265 10.40 3.65 22.52
C HIS A 265 9.38 4.22 23.52
N VAL A 266 8.11 4.34 23.14
CA VAL A 266 7.08 5.00 23.97
C VAL A 266 6.28 3.97 24.76
N ALA A 267 5.75 2.93 24.12
CA ALA A 267 4.97 1.89 24.80
C ALA A 267 5.88 0.89 25.55
N LYS A 268 7.15 0.78 25.11
CA LYS A 268 8.16 -0.18 25.63
C LYS A 268 7.65 -1.63 25.61
N LEU A 269 7.00 -1.98 24.51
CA LEU A 269 6.58 -3.34 24.25
C LEU A 269 7.74 -4.14 23.66
N GLU A 270 7.73 -5.44 23.86
CA GLU A 270 8.66 -6.34 23.19
C GLU A 270 8.44 -6.27 21.65
N PRO A 271 9.51 -6.43 20.85
CA PRO A 271 9.42 -6.35 19.39
C PRO A 271 8.35 -7.27 18.80
N ILE A 272 8.24 -8.50 19.33
CA ILE A 272 7.22 -9.47 18.92
C ILE A 272 5.80 -8.98 19.20
N GLN A 273 5.59 -8.28 20.32
CA GLN A 273 4.29 -7.72 20.69
C GLN A 273 3.89 -6.61 19.73
N GLY A 274 4.83 -5.71 19.37
CA GLY A 274 4.60 -4.66 18.38
C GLY A 274 4.22 -5.23 17.01
N GLN A 275 4.91 -6.26 16.55
CA GLN A 275 4.59 -6.95 15.29
C GLN A 275 3.22 -7.65 15.35
N LEU A 276 2.88 -8.28 16.47
CA LEU A 276 1.57 -8.92 16.67
C LEU A 276 0.43 -7.88 16.63
N LEU A 277 0.64 -6.68 17.15
CA LEU A 277 -0.36 -5.60 17.06
C LEU A 277 -0.59 -5.18 15.62
N ILE A 278 0.46 -5.00 14.82
CA ILE A 278 0.36 -4.68 13.39
C ILE A 278 -0.34 -5.81 12.63
N PHE A 279 0.07 -7.06 12.87
CA PHE A 279 -0.56 -8.23 12.28
C PHE A 279 -2.06 -8.31 12.60
N THR A 280 -2.43 -8.10 13.88
CA THR A 280 -3.82 -8.10 14.33
C THR A 280 -4.61 -6.97 13.67
N MET A 281 -4.07 -5.77 13.62
CA MET A 281 -4.71 -4.61 12.99
C MET A 281 -5.05 -4.90 11.52
N ILE A 282 -4.12 -5.46 10.77
CA ILE A 282 -4.33 -5.75 9.34
C ILE A 282 -5.31 -6.92 9.17
N THR A 283 -5.19 -7.98 9.98
CA THR A 283 -6.12 -9.11 9.95
C THR A 283 -7.55 -8.67 10.26
N MET A 284 -7.72 -7.81 11.25
CA MET A 284 -9.03 -7.22 11.58
C MET A 284 -9.56 -6.31 10.48
N GLY A 285 -8.68 -5.64 9.72
CA GLY A 285 -9.06 -4.89 8.52
C GLY A 285 -9.74 -5.76 7.46
N PHE A 286 -9.25 -6.98 7.29
CA PHE A 286 -9.89 -7.99 6.44
C PHE A 286 -11.30 -8.34 6.90
N LEU A 287 -11.44 -8.66 8.17
CA LEU A 287 -12.71 -9.04 8.78
C LEU A 287 -13.68 -7.86 8.80
N GLY A 288 -13.19 -6.63 8.85
CA GLY A 288 -13.96 -5.40 8.80
C GLY A 288 -14.56 -5.10 7.41
N ALA A 289 -13.86 -5.46 6.34
CA ALA A 289 -14.30 -5.14 4.98
C ALA A 289 -15.73 -5.58 4.65
N PRO A 290 -16.16 -6.84 4.86
CA PRO A 290 -17.53 -7.27 4.62
C PRO A 290 -18.55 -6.55 5.51
N ILE A 291 -18.18 -6.20 6.75
CA ILE A 291 -19.04 -5.46 7.68
C ILE A 291 -19.38 -4.08 7.12
N TRP A 292 -18.37 -3.34 6.64
CA TRP A 292 -18.54 -2.00 6.09
C TRP A 292 -19.26 -2.01 4.74
N ILE A 293 -19.01 -3.03 3.89
CA ILE A 293 -19.76 -3.23 2.65
C ILE A 293 -21.25 -3.47 2.94
N TRP A 294 -21.56 -4.31 3.93
CA TRP A 294 -22.93 -4.55 4.35
C TRP A 294 -23.58 -3.27 4.92
N ALA A 295 -22.89 -2.56 5.80
CA ALA A 295 -23.38 -1.32 6.39
C ALA A 295 -23.64 -0.24 5.32
N ALA A 296 -22.77 -0.13 4.31
CA ALA A 296 -22.92 0.82 3.22
C ALA A 296 -24.13 0.53 2.30
N LYS A 297 -24.57 -0.73 2.23
CA LYS A 297 -25.80 -1.10 1.50
C LYS A 297 -27.08 -0.74 2.28
N LYS A 298 -26.99 -0.74 3.63
CA LYS A 298 -28.16 -0.51 4.50
C LYS A 298 -28.29 0.95 4.92
N PHE A 299 -27.18 1.69 5.05
CA PHE A 299 -27.12 3.06 5.51
C PHE A 299 -26.47 3.97 4.48
N GLN A 300 -26.57 5.29 4.67
CA GLN A 300 -25.87 6.26 3.83
C GLN A 300 -24.35 6.12 3.97
N LYS A 301 -23.64 5.99 2.84
CA LYS A 301 -22.19 5.76 2.78
C LYS A 301 -21.40 6.77 3.61
N GLN A 302 -21.80 8.05 3.57
CA GLN A 302 -21.15 9.13 4.32
C GLN A 302 -21.28 8.93 5.83
N LYS A 303 -22.46 8.52 6.34
CA LYS A 303 -22.69 8.25 7.76
C LYS A 303 -21.89 7.04 8.24
N VAL A 304 -21.81 6.01 7.41
CA VAL A 304 -21.00 4.80 7.72
C VAL A 304 -19.52 5.15 7.80
N LEU A 305 -19.01 5.96 6.86
CA LEU A 305 -17.63 6.44 6.86
C LEU A 305 -17.33 7.30 8.10
N ALA A 306 -18.25 8.22 8.46
CA ALA A 306 -18.12 9.04 9.65
C ALA A 306 -18.12 8.21 10.95
N CYS A 307 -18.95 7.17 11.03
CA CYS A 307 -18.98 6.23 12.15
C CYS A 307 -17.65 5.49 12.31
N ALA A 308 -17.11 4.94 11.22
CA ALA A 308 -15.80 4.28 11.22
C ALA A 308 -14.68 5.25 11.65
N GLY A 309 -14.71 6.48 11.15
CA GLY A 309 -13.78 7.55 11.55
C GLY A 309 -13.89 7.92 13.04
N ALA A 310 -15.09 8.00 13.57
CA ALA A 310 -15.32 8.29 14.99
C ALA A 310 -14.77 7.18 15.90
N ILE A 311 -14.97 5.90 15.54
CA ILE A 311 -14.40 4.76 16.27
C ILE A 311 -12.87 4.82 16.21
N SER A 312 -12.27 5.04 15.05
CA SER A 312 -10.81 5.16 14.91
C SER A 312 -10.27 6.32 15.76
N LEU A 313 -10.93 7.49 15.74
CA LEU A 313 -10.53 8.64 16.55
C LEU A 313 -10.60 8.34 18.05
N SER A 314 -11.62 7.62 18.50
CA SER A 314 -11.76 7.19 19.90
C SER A 314 -10.62 6.26 20.32
N CYS A 315 -10.21 5.32 19.44
CA CYS A 315 -9.05 4.46 19.69
C CYS A 315 -7.76 5.28 19.85
N PHE A 316 -7.53 6.29 19.00
CA PHE A 316 -6.37 7.18 19.15
C PHE A 316 -6.43 8.01 20.43
N ALA A 317 -7.61 8.49 20.82
CA ALA A 317 -7.79 9.24 22.06
C ALA A 317 -7.50 8.40 23.32
N LEU A 318 -7.60 7.07 23.25
CA LEU A 318 -7.25 6.16 24.35
C LEU A 318 -5.74 5.95 24.49
N VAL A 319 -4.92 6.23 23.47
CA VAL A 319 -3.46 6.02 23.52
C VAL A 319 -2.81 6.79 24.69
N PRO A 320 -3.04 8.10 24.90
CA PRO A 320 -2.49 8.81 26.06
C PRO A 320 -2.94 8.19 27.39
N VAL A 321 -4.20 7.74 27.49
CA VAL A 321 -4.72 7.10 28.70
C VAL A 321 -3.97 5.82 29.01
N ILE A 322 -3.72 4.98 27.99
CA ILE A 322 -2.95 3.74 28.14
C ILE A 322 -1.52 4.06 28.59
N ILE A 323 -0.86 5.05 28.00
CA ILE A 323 0.54 5.37 28.29
C ILE A 323 0.70 6.04 29.65
N TYR A 324 -0.14 7.05 29.99
CA TYR A 324 0.06 7.86 31.19
C TYR A 324 -0.61 7.28 32.44
N TRP A 325 -1.67 6.50 32.30
CA TRP A 325 -2.44 5.96 33.43
C TRP A 325 -2.31 4.45 33.60
N LEU A 326 -2.45 3.68 32.52
CA LEU A 326 -2.44 2.23 32.62
C LEU A 326 -1.01 1.68 32.78
N ARG A 327 -0.05 2.21 32.02
CA ARG A 327 1.33 1.72 32.05
C ARG A 327 2.02 1.83 33.41
N PRO A 328 1.91 2.94 34.16
CA PRO A 328 2.48 3.02 35.52
C PRO A 328 1.79 2.12 36.54
N SER A 329 0.47 1.86 36.36
CA SER A 329 -0.35 1.11 37.31
C SER A 329 -0.35 -0.39 37.05
N ALA A 330 -0.33 -0.79 35.77
CA ALA A 330 -0.44 -2.19 35.34
C ALA A 330 0.30 -2.40 33.99
N PRO A 331 1.65 -2.43 33.98
CA PRO A 331 2.43 -2.52 32.73
C PRO A 331 2.10 -3.78 31.90
N GLU A 332 1.77 -4.89 32.56
CA GLU A 332 1.39 -6.15 31.89
C GLU A 332 0.09 -6.03 31.08
N MET A 333 -0.79 -5.09 31.43
CA MET A 333 -2.06 -4.88 30.72
C MET A 333 -1.94 -3.97 29.51
N VAL A 334 -0.80 -3.28 29.33
CA VAL A 334 -0.58 -2.34 28.21
C VAL A 334 -0.70 -3.03 26.86
N PHE A 335 -0.09 -4.19 26.71
CA PHE A 335 -0.19 -5.00 25.48
C PHE A 335 -1.64 -5.35 25.15
N TYR A 336 -2.41 -5.83 26.13
CA TYR A 336 -3.81 -6.22 25.91
C TYR A 336 -4.69 -4.99 25.57
N ALA A 337 -4.44 -3.85 26.20
CA ALA A 337 -5.13 -2.60 25.87
C ALA A 337 -4.85 -2.17 24.43
N PHE A 338 -3.58 -2.23 23.99
CA PHE A 338 -3.23 -1.98 22.61
C PHE A 338 -3.79 -3.05 21.65
N LEU A 339 -3.88 -4.30 22.06
CA LEU A 339 -4.48 -5.36 21.25
C LEU A 339 -5.95 -5.10 20.95
N ILE A 340 -6.71 -4.64 21.95
CA ILE A 340 -8.13 -4.27 21.78
C ILE A 340 -8.25 -3.04 20.86
N THR A 341 -7.50 -1.98 21.13
CA THR A 341 -7.58 -0.75 20.35
C THR A 341 -7.10 -0.96 18.91
N SER A 342 -6.03 -1.74 18.68
CA SER A 342 -5.54 -2.10 17.34
C SER A 342 -6.54 -2.99 16.58
N SER A 343 -7.22 -3.89 17.27
CA SER A 343 -8.28 -4.71 16.66
C SER A 343 -9.45 -3.87 16.17
N LEU A 344 -9.93 -2.95 17.00
CA LEU A 344 -11.01 -2.02 16.64
C LEU A 344 -10.60 -1.07 15.52
N GLN A 345 -9.39 -0.54 15.59
CA GLN A 345 -8.82 0.34 14.57
C GLN A 345 -8.65 -0.41 13.24
N GLY A 346 -8.18 -1.67 13.29
CA GLY A 346 -8.09 -2.55 12.14
C GLY A 346 -9.44 -2.77 11.49
N LEU A 347 -10.48 -3.13 12.26
CA LEU A 347 -11.85 -3.27 11.73
C LEU A 347 -12.30 -2.02 10.96
N CYS A 348 -11.97 -0.82 11.46
CA CYS A 348 -12.35 0.45 10.83
C CYS A 348 -11.47 0.82 9.61
N MET A 349 -10.24 0.31 9.51
CA MET A 349 -9.27 0.66 8.48
C MET A 349 -9.79 0.38 7.06
N ALA A 350 -10.56 -0.69 6.86
CA ALA A 350 -11.12 -1.04 5.57
C ALA A 350 -12.23 -0.10 5.07
N ALA A 351 -12.89 0.65 5.97
CA ALA A 351 -13.99 1.53 5.62
C ALA A 351 -13.56 2.68 4.71
N GLY A 352 -12.41 3.30 4.98
CA GLY A 352 -11.88 4.43 4.25
C GLY A 352 -11.73 4.15 2.74
N PRO A 353 -10.86 3.23 2.32
CA PRO A 353 -10.63 2.91 0.92
C PRO A 353 -11.90 2.45 0.19
N ILE A 354 -12.71 1.58 0.81
CA ILE A 354 -13.92 1.01 0.19
C ILE A 354 -14.98 2.09 -0.05
N LEU A 355 -15.27 2.90 0.97
CA LEU A 355 -16.35 3.88 0.89
C LEU A 355 -15.97 5.13 0.12
N SER A 356 -14.72 5.60 0.23
CA SER A 356 -14.22 6.75 -0.53
C SER A 356 -14.24 6.49 -2.02
N GLN A 357 -13.83 5.32 -2.47
CA GLN A 357 -13.91 4.91 -3.89
C GLN A 357 -15.35 4.88 -4.38
N SER A 358 -16.27 4.36 -3.54
CA SER A 358 -17.69 4.30 -3.88
C SER A 358 -18.35 5.68 -3.93
N ILE A 359 -18.00 6.59 -3.00
CA ILE A 359 -18.48 7.98 -2.99
C ILE A 359 -17.91 8.76 -4.19
N LEU A 360 -16.63 8.52 -4.53
CA LEU A 360 -16.00 9.14 -5.70
C LEU A 360 -16.70 8.74 -7.00
N ALA A 361 -17.06 7.46 -7.15
CA ALA A 361 -17.83 7.00 -8.30
C ALA A 361 -19.19 7.70 -8.40
N ASP A 362 -19.89 7.85 -7.28
CA ASP A 362 -21.20 8.54 -7.22
C ASP A 362 -21.10 10.05 -7.59
N VAL A 363 -19.93 10.68 -7.39
CA VAL A 363 -19.68 12.09 -7.70
C VAL A 363 -19.29 12.31 -9.17
N VAL A 364 -18.59 11.34 -9.77
CA VAL A 364 -18.10 11.43 -11.15
C VAL A 364 -19.20 11.14 -12.17
N ASP A 365 -20.14 10.23 -11.87
CA ASP A 365 -21.21 9.85 -12.77
C ASP A 365 -22.12 11.03 -13.24
N PRO A 366 -22.54 11.98 -12.37
CA PRO A 366 -23.33 13.14 -12.82
C PRO A 366 -22.58 14.13 -13.72
N ASP A 367 -21.24 14.21 -13.59
CA ASP A 367 -20.41 15.10 -14.41
C ASP A 367 -20.18 14.54 -15.82
N THR A 368 -20.11 13.22 -15.98
CA THR A 368 -20.07 12.56 -17.29
C THR A 368 -21.37 12.75 -18.07
N ILE A 369 -22.51 12.84 -17.39
CA ILE A 369 -23.82 13.09 -18.02
C ILE A 369 -24.00 14.57 -18.44
N LYS A 370 -23.37 15.52 -17.70
CA LYS A 370 -23.47 16.96 -17.99
C LYS A 370 -22.44 17.49 -18.99
N ASN A 371 -21.29 16.83 -19.13
CA ASN A 371 -20.17 17.32 -19.94
C ASN A 371 -19.88 16.45 -21.18
N GLY A 372 -20.71 15.40 -21.44
CA GLY A 372 -20.85 14.62 -22.68
C GLY A 372 -19.59 13.96 -23.17
#